data_b28bcf60730e11d5b879f0155eae98d2
#
_entry.id   b28bcf60730e11d5b879f0155eae98d2
#
_cell.length_a   1.000
_cell.length_b   1.000
_cell.length_c   1.000
_cell.angle_alpha   90.00
_cell.angle_beta   90.00
_cell.angle_gamma   90.00
#
_symmetry.space_group_name_H-M   'P 1'
#
loop_
_entity.id
_entity.type
_entity.pdbx_description
1 polymer ?
#
loop_
_entity_poly.entity_id
_entity_poly.type
_entity_poly.pdbx_seq_one_letter_code
_entity_poly.pdbx_strand_id
1 'polypeptide(L)'
;MEYQRGDIVLVDLEPVRGSEQGRTRPCIIIQNDIANRFSPVTKIIPVTDAHNVKKSYPCLVYLSQTKDEMAKDSVAQCNQIRTIDAENRIIKRIGRIREQKMKEIDQALRIHLALM
;
A
#
# COMPACT_ATOMS: atom_id res chain seq x y z
N MET A 1 -3.01 -7.33 -15.89
CA MET A 1 -3.93 -7.57 -14.76
C MET A 1 -4.95 -6.43 -14.67
N GLU A 2 -6.04 -6.66 -13.98
CA GLU A 2 -7.16 -5.71 -13.91
C GLU A 2 -7.06 -4.68 -12.78
N TYR A 3 -6.05 -4.77 -11.93
CA TYR A 3 -5.86 -3.83 -10.84
C TYR A 3 -5.14 -2.57 -11.32
N GLN A 4 -5.44 -1.45 -10.68
CA GLN A 4 -4.92 -0.14 -11.05
C GLN A 4 -4.20 0.53 -9.89
N ARG A 5 -3.32 1.46 -10.23
CA ARG A 5 -2.65 2.31 -9.26
C ARG A 5 -3.69 3.04 -8.41
N GLY A 6 -3.52 2.98 -7.10
CA GLY A 6 -4.47 3.57 -6.16
C GLY A 6 -5.56 2.61 -5.68
N ASP A 7 -5.64 1.41 -6.25
CA ASP A 7 -6.54 0.39 -5.72
C ASP A 7 -6.06 -0.09 -4.36
N ILE A 8 -7.01 -0.30 -3.46
CA ILE A 8 -6.75 -0.94 -2.16
C ILE A 8 -7.13 -2.40 -2.35
N VAL A 9 -6.15 -3.29 -2.13
CA VAL A 9 -6.32 -4.73 -2.33
C VAL A 9 -5.95 -5.48 -1.07
N LEU A 10 -6.62 -6.61 -0.83
CA LEU A 10 -6.28 -7.52 0.25
C LEU A 10 -5.20 -8.47 -0.27
N VAL A 11 -4.07 -8.51 0.41
CA VAL A 11 -2.89 -9.24 -0.06
C VAL A 11 -2.36 -10.18 1.01
N ASP A 12 -2.03 -11.40 0.60
CA ASP A 12 -1.29 -12.33 1.44
C ASP A 12 0.20 -12.02 1.29
N LEU A 13 0.80 -11.49 2.35
CA LEU A 13 2.20 -11.07 2.37
C LEU A 13 3.16 -12.17 2.86
N GLU A 14 2.64 -13.31 3.30
CA GLU A 14 3.48 -14.40 3.81
C GLU A 14 4.12 -15.20 2.67
N PRO A 15 5.31 -15.78 2.85
CA PRO A 15 6.17 -15.67 4.04
C PRO A 15 7.00 -14.38 4.06
N VAL A 16 7.32 -13.91 5.25
CA VAL A 16 8.19 -12.76 5.46
C VAL A 16 9.31 -13.09 6.44
N ARG A 17 10.29 -12.19 6.55
CA ARG A 17 11.41 -12.34 7.47
C ARG A 17 11.62 -11.07 8.28
N GLY A 18 11.95 -11.25 9.56
CA GLY A 18 12.33 -10.14 10.44
C GLY A 18 11.27 -9.06 10.53
N SER A 19 11.70 -7.83 10.26
CA SER A 19 10.85 -6.65 10.39
C SER A 19 9.99 -6.34 9.17
N GLU A 20 9.96 -7.24 8.19
CA GLU A 20 9.07 -7.09 7.04
C GLU A 20 7.62 -7.19 7.48
N GLN A 21 6.77 -6.35 6.91
CA GLN A 21 5.34 -6.41 7.20
C GLN A 21 4.74 -7.67 6.58
N GLY A 22 4.04 -8.45 7.41
CA GLY A 22 3.49 -9.74 6.99
C GLY A 22 1.99 -9.84 7.15
N ARG A 23 1.50 -11.10 7.20
CA ARG A 23 0.09 -11.46 7.32
C ARG A 23 -0.71 -11.08 6.07
N THR A 24 -2.01 -11.31 6.14
CA THR A 24 -2.96 -10.86 5.12
C THR A 24 -3.48 -9.51 5.54
N ARG A 25 -3.30 -8.50 4.71
CA ARG A 25 -3.68 -7.13 5.05
C ARG A 25 -4.00 -6.28 3.83
N PRO A 26 -4.67 -5.16 4.02
CA PRO A 26 -4.86 -4.19 2.95
C PRO A 26 -3.51 -3.65 2.49
N CYS A 27 -3.38 -3.48 1.19
CA CYS A 27 -2.21 -2.87 0.57
C CYS A 27 -2.69 -1.93 -0.53
N ILE A 28 -1.88 -0.94 -0.84
CA ILE A 28 -2.20 0.04 -1.88
C ILE A 28 -1.26 -0.20 -3.06
N ILE A 29 -1.82 -0.31 -4.26
CA ILE A 29 -1.03 -0.47 -5.49
C ILE A 29 -0.42 0.88 -5.84
N ILE A 30 0.90 0.92 -5.95
CA ILE A 30 1.64 2.14 -6.26
C ILE A 30 2.31 2.10 -7.63
N GLN A 31 2.37 0.94 -8.28
CA GLN A 31 2.95 0.80 -9.61
C GLN A 31 2.09 1.51 -10.65
N ASN A 32 2.73 2.09 -11.67
CA ASN A 32 2.02 2.77 -12.76
C ASN A 32 1.15 1.81 -13.56
N ASP A 33 0.09 2.35 -14.20
CA ASP A 33 -0.92 1.52 -14.87
C ASP A 33 -0.46 0.89 -16.17
N ILE A 34 0.54 1.44 -16.83
CA ILE A 34 1.12 0.81 -18.01
C ILE A 34 1.78 -0.51 -17.60
N ALA A 35 2.60 -0.48 -16.55
CA ALA A 35 3.22 -1.69 -16.02
C ALA A 35 2.16 -2.65 -15.48
N ASN A 36 1.13 -2.14 -14.78
CA ASN A 36 0.06 -2.99 -14.26
C ASN A 36 -0.68 -3.75 -15.36
N ARG A 37 -0.83 -3.13 -16.53
CA ARG A 37 -1.52 -3.76 -17.65
C ARG A 37 -0.73 -4.93 -18.24
N PHE A 38 0.59 -4.82 -18.31
CA PHE A 38 1.42 -5.76 -19.06
C PHE A 38 2.28 -6.68 -18.21
N SER A 39 2.33 -6.48 -16.90
CA SER A 39 3.16 -7.28 -16.00
C SER A 39 2.31 -8.16 -15.08
N PRO A 40 2.75 -9.39 -14.79
CA PRO A 40 2.08 -10.24 -13.79
C PRO A 40 2.40 -9.81 -12.36
N VAL A 41 3.37 -8.91 -12.15
CA VAL A 41 3.74 -8.41 -10.83
C VAL A 41 3.36 -6.94 -10.69
N THR A 42 3.14 -6.52 -9.45
CA THR A 42 2.90 -5.11 -9.14
C THR A 42 3.62 -4.72 -7.87
N LYS A 43 3.77 -3.42 -7.65
CA LYS A 43 4.37 -2.89 -6.43
C LYS A 43 3.29 -2.35 -5.53
N ILE A 44 3.38 -2.74 -4.26
CA ILE A 44 2.41 -2.33 -3.24
C ILE A 44 3.13 -1.76 -2.01
N ILE A 45 2.36 -1.02 -1.22
CA ILE A 45 2.74 -0.67 0.15
C ILE A 45 1.66 -1.21 1.09
N PRO A 46 2.05 -1.81 2.22
CA PRO A 46 1.07 -2.36 3.15
C PRO A 46 0.48 -1.27 4.03
N VAL A 47 -0.70 -1.56 4.54
CA VAL A 47 -1.43 -0.71 5.48
C VAL A 47 -1.52 -1.43 6.80
N THR A 48 -1.21 -0.74 7.89
CA THR A 48 -1.29 -1.28 9.24
C THR A 48 -2.25 -0.47 10.09
N ASP A 49 -2.71 -1.05 11.21
CA ASP A 49 -3.53 -0.38 12.20
C ASP A 49 -2.74 0.80 12.80
N ALA A 50 -3.36 1.97 12.87
CA ALA A 50 -2.72 3.16 13.42
C ALA A 50 -2.26 2.96 14.87
N HIS A 51 -2.92 2.08 15.63
CA HIS A 51 -2.52 1.75 17.01
C HIS A 51 -1.16 1.06 17.08
N ASN A 52 -0.69 0.45 15.99
CA ASN A 52 0.61 -0.21 15.94
C ASN A 52 1.76 0.78 15.70
N VAL A 53 1.43 2.03 15.39
CA VAL A 53 2.42 3.05 15.04
C VAL A 53 2.60 4.00 16.23
N LYS A 54 3.80 4.01 16.81
CA LYS A 54 4.08 4.81 18.01
C LYS A 54 4.74 6.15 17.72
N LYS A 55 5.32 6.31 16.55
CA LYS A 55 5.96 7.54 16.12
C LYS A 55 5.59 7.85 14.67
N SER A 56 5.47 9.13 14.35
CA SER A 56 5.23 9.57 12.99
C SER A 56 6.56 9.75 12.26
N TYR A 57 6.62 9.28 11.03
CA TYR A 57 7.77 9.44 10.15
C TYR A 57 7.28 9.94 8.79
N PRO A 58 8.12 10.64 8.01
CA PRO A 58 7.71 11.13 6.69
C PRO A 58 7.27 10.06 5.70
N CYS A 59 7.66 8.80 5.92
CA CYS A 59 7.26 7.67 5.07
C CYS A 59 5.90 7.08 5.43
N LEU A 60 5.24 7.59 6.47
CA LEU A 60 3.95 7.08 6.93
C LEU A 60 2.83 8.04 6.55
N VAL A 61 1.77 7.52 5.94
CA VAL A 61 0.61 8.32 5.54
C VAL A 61 -0.62 7.82 6.30
N TYR A 62 -1.25 8.70 7.06
CA TYR A 62 -2.43 8.39 7.86
C TYR A 62 -3.68 8.26 6.98
N LEU A 63 -4.46 7.21 7.21
CA LEU A 63 -5.72 6.94 6.52
C LEU A 63 -6.84 6.85 7.54
N SER A 64 -7.82 7.73 7.42
CA SER A 64 -8.95 7.82 8.34
C SER A 64 -9.99 6.73 8.06
N GLN A 65 -10.51 6.12 9.10
CA GLN A 65 -11.63 5.19 8.98
C GLN A 65 -12.82 5.85 8.29
N THR A 66 -13.13 7.09 8.64
CA THR A 66 -14.32 7.77 8.14
C THR A 66 -14.15 8.35 6.74
N LYS A 67 -12.99 8.94 6.44
CA LYS A 67 -12.77 9.64 5.16
C LYS A 67 -12.20 8.74 4.08
N ASP A 68 -11.42 7.74 4.46
CA ASP A 68 -10.67 6.90 3.53
C ASP A 68 -11.25 5.50 3.39
N GLU A 69 -12.45 5.28 3.93
CA GLU A 69 -13.18 4.02 3.84
C GLU A 69 -12.40 2.80 4.33
N MET A 70 -11.53 3.02 5.32
CA MET A 70 -10.81 1.93 5.97
C MET A 70 -11.66 1.31 7.06
N ALA A 71 -11.45 0.02 7.35
CA ALA A 71 -12.14 -0.65 8.44
C ALA A 71 -11.84 -0.01 9.80
N LYS A 72 -10.69 0.64 9.92
CA LYS A 72 -10.24 1.36 11.12
C LYS A 72 -9.19 2.39 10.72
N ASP A 73 -8.87 3.30 11.64
CA ASP A 73 -7.79 4.25 11.42
C ASP A 73 -6.49 3.49 11.15
N SER A 74 -5.84 3.82 10.07
CA SER A 74 -4.74 3.05 9.51
C SER A 74 -3.60 3.94 9.05
N VAL A 75 -2.46 3.31 8.76
CA VAL A 75 -1.28 4.01 8.26
C VAL A 75 -0.72 3.22 7.07
N ALA A 76 -0.53 3.92 5.95
CA ALA A 76 0.16 3.38 4.79
C ALA A 76 1.67 3.47 5.03
N GLN A 77 2.36 2.34 4.86
CA GLN A 77 3.79 2.22 5.15
C GLN A 77 4.62 2.33 3.88
N CYS A 78 4.95 3.56 3.48
CA CYS A 78 5.71 3.81 2.26
C CYS A 78 7.16 3.30 2.33
N ASN A 79 7.62 2.91 3.51
CA ASN A 79 8.94 2.29 3.71
C ASN A 79 8.96 0.78 3.50
N GLN A 80 7.79 0.16 3.30
CA GLN A 80 7.65 -1.29 3.13
C GLN A 80 7.24 -1.65 1.69
N ILE A 81 7.82 -0.98 0.72
CA ILE A 81 7.52 -1.25 -0.69
C ILE A 81 7.86 -2.69 -1.02
N ARG A 82 6.93 -3.38 -1.69
CA ARG A 82 7.15 -4.77 -2.06
C ARG A 82 6.60 -5.05 -3.44
N THR A 83 7.33 -5.85 -4.21
CA THR A 83 6.86 -6.40 -5.47
C THR A 83 6.19 -7.73 -5.19
N ILE A 84 4.97 -7.90 -5.68
CA ILE A 84 4.20 -9.12 -5.48
C ILE A 84 3.68 -9.67 -6.80
N ASP A 85 3.47 -10.99 -6.85
CA ASP A 85 2.74 -11.64 -7.92
C ASP A 85 1.25 -11.35 -7.71
N ALA A 86 0.62 -10.66 -8.65
CA ALA A 86 -0.75 -10.21 -8.48
C ALA A 86 -1.74 -11.38 -8.39
N GLU A 87 -1.58 -12.38 -9.26
CA GLU A 87 -2.50 -13.51 -9.30
C GLU A 87 -2.43 -14.36 -8.02
N ASN A 88 -1.23 -14.61 -7.52
CA ASN A 88 -1.05 -15.53 -6.40
C ASN A 88 -1.17 -14.87 -5.03
N ARG A 89 -1.01 -13.56 -4.93
CA ARG A 89 -1.02 -12.87 -3.63
C ARG A 89 -2.20 -11.95 -3.39
N ILE A 90 -2.78 -11.37 -4.44
CA ILE A 90 -3.96 -10.51 -4.27
C ILE A 90 -5.20 -11.39 -4.15
N ILE A 91 -5.91 -11.24 -3.02
CA ILE A 91 -7.13 -12.00 -2.75
C ILE A 91 -8.32 -11.32 -3.40
N LYS A 92 -8.45 -10.00 -3.21
CA LYS A 92 -9.54 -9.21 -3.79
C LYS A 92 -9.25 -7.73 -3.69
N ARG A 93 -9.92 -6.94 -4.54
CA ARG A 93 -9.95 -5.50 -4.42
C ARG A 93 -10.99 -5.11 -3.37
N ILE A 94 -10.64 -4.23 -2.43
CA ILE A 94 -11.53 -3.81 -1.36
C ILE A 94 -11.90 -2.34 -1.41
N GLY A 95 -11.25 -1.56 -2.25
CA GLY A 95 -11.57 -0.14 -2.39
C GLY A 95 -10.58 0.61 -3.27
N ARG A 96 -10.65 1.92 -3.17
CA ARG A 96 -9.75 2.81 -3.90
C ARG A 96 -9.36 3.97 -3.00
N ILE A 97 -8.08 4.29 -2.98
CA ILE A 97 -7.57 5.41 -2.19
C ILE A 97 -8.03 6.74 -2.80
N ARG A 98 -8.36 7.73 -1.95
CA ARG A 98 -8.70 9.06 -2.43
C ARG A 98 -7.49 9.71 -3.10
N GLU A 99 -7.75 10.52 -4.12
CA GLU A 99 -6.69 11.21 -4.85
C GLU A 99 -5.79 12.04 -3.95
N GLN A 100 -6.37 12.73 -2.96
CA GLN A 100 -5.60 13.53 -2.00
C GLN A 100 -4.60 12.67 -1.24
N LYS A 101 -5.02 11.50 -0.79
CA LYS A 101 -4.14 10.57 -0.07
C LYS A 101 -3.10 9.95 -0.99
N MET A 102 -3.47 9.70 -2.25
CA MET A 102 -2.49 9.19 -3.21
C MET A 102 -1.37 10.19 -3.45
N LYS A 103 -1.68 11.48 -3.47
CA LYS A 103 -0.67 12.55 -3.57
C LYS A 103 0.25 12.56 -2.35
N GLU A 104 -0.29 12.36 -1.15
CA GLU A 104 0.50 12.26 0.07
C GLU A 104 1.43 11.05 0.03
N ILE A 105 0.93 9.93 -0.48
CA ILE A 105 1.74 8.72 -0.66
C ILE A 105 2.86 8.97 -1.67
N ASP A 106 2.56 9.63 -2.79
CA ASP A 106 3.56 9.97 -3.79
C ASP A 106 4.68 10.82 -3.19
N GLN A 107 4.31 11.81 -2.37
CA GLN A 107 5.29 12.67 -1.71
C GLN A 107 6.13 11.89 -0.69
N ALA A 108 5.49 11.02 0.09
CA ALA A 108 6.18 10.17 1.05
C ALA A 108 7.18 9.23 0.34
N LEU A 109 6.79 8.68 -0.81
CA LEU A 109 7.68 7.83 -1.62
C LEU A 109 8.86 8.62 -2.17
N ARG A 110 8.63 9.84 -2.66
CA ARG A 110 9.73 10.71 -3.13
C ARG A 110 10.75 10.96 -2.04
N ILE A 111 10.28 11.27 -0.84
CA ILE A 111 11.14 11.52 0.31
C ILE A 111 11.90 10.25 0.69
N HIS A 112 11.18 9.15 0.84
CA HIS A 112 11.75 7.90 1.33
C HIS A 112 12.80 7.32 0.36
N LEU A 113 12.54 7.44 -0.93
CA LEU A 113 13.43 6.92 -1.98
C LEU A 113 14.44 7.97 -2.47
N ALA A 114 14.43 9.16 -1.90
CA ALA A 114 15.29 10.28 -2.29
C ALA A 114 15.13 10.66 -3.77
N LEU A 115 13.90 10.64 -4.25
CA LEU A 115 13.57 11.05 -5.62
C LEU A 115 13.25 12.54 -5.67
N MET A 116 13.69 13.15 -6.73
CA MET A 116 13.51 14.59 -6.95
C MET A 116 12.05 14.94 -7.27
#